data_cf05c9ffc6770c2c5c4d1484efb69b39
#
_entry.id   cf05c9ffc6770c2c5c4d1484efb69b39
#
_cell.length_a   1.000
_cell.length_b   1.000
_cell.length_c   1.000
_cell.angle_alpha   90.00
_cell.angle_beta   90.00
_cell.angle_gamma   90.00
#
_symmetry.space_group_name_H-M   'P 1'
#
loop_
_entity.id
_entity.type
_entity.pdbx_description
1 polymer ?
#
loop_
_entity_poly.entity_id
_entity_poly.type
_entity_poly.pdbx_seq_one_letter_code
_entity_poly.pdbx_strand_id
1 'polypeptide(L)'
;MPEIVSCRFEVSGVRSDRDVKKALQALYDIFAEHGLGQATFELTGDEHAQLYVKHPDTVRPDPQIIEKALARAGDFRVVSSRLHPSD
;
A
#
# COMPACT_ATOMS: atom_id res chain seq x y z
N MET A 1 10.74 17.93 13.19
CA MET A 1 10.72 16.55 12.70
C MET A 1 9.41 16.25 12.02
N PRO A 2 9.41 15.64 10.84
CA PRO A 2 8.15 15.22 10.24
C PRO A 2 7.53 14.10 11.06
N GLU A 3 6.23 14.14 11.20
CA GLU A 3 5.49 13.07 11.85
C GLU A 3 5.27 11.93 10.88
N ILE A 4 5.17 10.72 11.41
CA ILE A 4 4.81 9.55 10.61
C ILE A 4 3.29 9.41 10.66
N VAL A 5 2.70 9.41 9.48
CA VAL A 5 1.27 9.23 9.32
C VAL A 5 1.02 7.94 8.54
N SER A 6 -0.21 7.46 8.55
CA SER A 6 -0.56 6.27 7.82
C SER A 6 -1.73 6.52 6.88
N CYS A 7 -1.67 5.88 5.72
CA CYS A 7 -2.76 5.81 4.77
C CYS A 7 -3.24 4.37 4.68
N ARG A 8 -4.52 4.20 4.37
CA ARG A 8 -5.10 2.89 4.18
C ARG A 8 -5.67 2.79 2.77
N PHE A 9 -5.33 1.73 2.09
CA PHE A 9 -5.86 1.42 0.76
C PHE A 9 -6.54 0.07 0.82
N GLU A 10 -7.67 -0.04 0.15
CA GLU A 10 -8.30 -1.33 -0.05
C GLU A 10 -7.85 -1.86 -1.40
N VAL A 11 -7.28 -3.06 -1.41
CA VAL A 11 -6.68 -3.67 -2.58
C VAL A 11 -7.39 -4.96 -2.90
N SER A 12 -7.85 -5.11 -4.14
CA SER A 12 -8.49 -6.33 -4.60
C SER A 12 -7.45 -7.30 -5.17
N GLY A 13 -7.76 -8.59 -5.12
CA GLY A 13 -6.93 -9.64 -5.71
C GLY A 13 -5.93 -10.26 -4.76
N VAL A 14 -5.73 -9.70 -3.58
CA VAL A 14 -4.81 -10.25 -2.58
C VAL A 14 -5.57 -11.27 -1.74
N ARG A 15 -5.26 -12.55 -1.92
CA ARG A 15 -6.02 -13.65 -1.30
C ARG A 15 -5.18 -14.54 -0.40
N SER A 16 -3.87 -14.47 -0.48
CA SER A 16 -2.99 -15.38 0.23
C SER A 16 -1.71 -14.68 0.63
N ASP A 17 -0.92 -15.32 1.49
CA ASP A 17 0.38 -14.81 1.89
C ASP A 17 1.32 -14.64 0.69
N ARG A 18 1.20 -15.51 -0.30
CA ARG A 18 2.00 -15.40 -1.52
C ARG A 18 1.69 -14.12 -2.26
N ASP A 19 0.42 -13.77 -2.36
CA ASP A 19 0.01 -12.53 -3.00
C ASP A 19 0.51 -11.31 -2.22
N VAL A 20 0.46 -11.37 -0.90
CA VAL A 20 0.99 -10.33 -0.03
C VAL A 20 2.47 -10.11 -0.29
N LYS A 21 3.25 -11.19 -0.38
CA LYS A 21 4.69 -11.08 -0.63
C LYS A 21 4.97 -10.43 -1.98
N LYS A 22 4.27 -10.85 -3.01
CA LYS A 22 4.44 -10.28 -4.36
C LYS A 22 4.12 -8.79 -4.36
N ALA A 23 3.01 -8.43 -3.76
CA ALA A 23 2.58 -7.04 -3.71
C ALA A 23 3.57 -6.18 -2.91
N LEU A 24 4.03 -6.67 -1.76
CA LEU A 24 4.98 -5.94 -0.95
C LEU A 24 6.32 -5.73 -1.66
N GLN A 25 6.82 -6.72 -2.38
CA GLN A 25 8.07 -6.58 -3.12
C GLN A 25 7.97 -5.46 -4.16
N ALA A 26 6.86 -5.43 -4.90
CA ALA A 26 6.65 -4.38 -5.88
C ALA A 26 6.52 -3.01 -5.24
N LEU A 27 5.86 -2.93 -4.09
CA LEU A 27 5.69 -1.66 -3.38
C LEU A 27 7.00 -1.15 -2.81
N TYR A 28 7.84 -2.03 -2.25
CA TYR A 28 9.11 -1.61 -1.66
C TYR A 28 10.06 -1.01 -2.70
N ASP A 29 10.05 -1.53 -3.93
CA ASP A 29 10.84 -0.94 -5.00
C ASP A 29 10.47 0.52 -5.24
N ILE A 30 9.17 0.81 -5.22
CA ILE A 30 8.67 2.16 -5.42
C ILE A 30 8.86 3.01 -4.18
N PHE A 31 8.67 2.44 -3.01
CA PHE A 31 8.80 3.17 -1.75
C PHE A 31 10.22 3.71 -1.58
N ALA A 32 11.21 2.94 -1.99
CA ALA A 32 12.60 3.39 -1.93
C ALA A 32 12.83 4.63 -2.81
N GLU A 33 12.15 4.71 -3.96
CA GLU A 33 12.30 5.83 -4.86
C GLU A 33 11.55 7.08 -4.40
N HIS A 34 10.43 6.90 -3.71
CA HIS A 34 9.54 8.00 -3.35
C HIS A 34 9.63 8.42 -1.88
N GLY A 35 10.52 7.83 -1.12
CA GLY A 35 10.69 8.20 0.28
C GLY A 35 9.56 7.75 1.17
N LEU A 36 8.79 6.75 0.76
CA LEU A 36 7.74 6.17 1.58
C LEU A 36 8.37 5.23 2.62
N GLY A 37 7.65 5.02 3.73
CA GLY A 37 8.17 4.23 4.83
C GLY A 37 7.87 2.75 4.71
N GLN A 38 6.87 2.27 5.43
CA GLN A 38 6.56 0.85 5.52
C GLN A 38 5.20 0.54 4.94
N ALA A 39 5.05 -0.66 4.43
CA ALA A 39 3.77 -1.18 3.96
C ALA A 39 3.45 -2.48 4.68
N THR A 40 2.18 -2.64 5.04
CA THR A 40 1.68 -3.84 5.69
C THR A 40 0.32 -4.17 5.08
N PHE A 41 0.10 -5.46 4.81
CA PHE A 41 -1.20 -5.94 4.36
C PHE A 41 -1.91 -6.67 5.48
N GLU A 42 -3.21 -6.48 5.54
CA GLU A 42 -4.07 -7.25 6.42
C GLU A 42 -5.12 -7.97 5.56
N LEU A 43 -5.11 -9.29 5.62
CA LEU A 43 -6.09 -10.10 4.90
C LEU A 43 -7.39 -10.12 5.70
N THR A 44 -8.49 -9.79 5.05
CA THR A 44 -9.79 -9.72 5.70
C THR A 44 -10.65 -10.95 5.46
N GLY A 45 -10.14 -11.94 4.73
CA GLY A 45 -10.87 -13.15 4.41
C GLY A 45 -11.69 -13.07 3.14
N ASP A 46 -11.83 -11.89 2.57
CA ASP A 46 -12.54 -11.65 1.32
C ASP A 46 -11.54 -11.55 0.16
N GLU A 47 -12.03 -11.13 -1.00
CA GLU A 47 -11.18 -10.90 -2.16
C GLU A 47 -10.33 -9.62 -2.01
N HIS A 48 -10.55 -8.88 -0.96
CA HIS A 48 -9.85 -7.63 -0.70
C HIS A 48 -8.93 -7.77 0.49
N ALA A 49 -7.87 -6.99 0.48
CA ALA A 49 -6.98 -6.84 1.62
C ALA A 49 -6.82 -5.36 1.91
N GLN A 50 -6.46 -5.05 3.15
CA GLN A 50 -6.18 -3.67 3.52
C GLN A 50 -4.69 -3.44 3.51
N LEU A 51 -4.25 -2.44 2.77
CA LEU A 51 -2.86 -2.03 2.71
C LEU A 51 -2.68 -0.80 3.59
N TYR A 52 -1.80 -0.89 4.56
CA TYR A 52 -1.42 0.22 5.42
C TYR A 52 -0.06 0.71 5.00
N VAL A 53 0.05 1.99 4.70
CA VAL A 53 1.30 2.63 4.31
C VAL A 53 1.65 3.68 5.35
N LYS A 54 2.83 3.54 5.97
CA LYS A 54 3.37 4.54 6.87
C LYS A 54 4.37 5.39 6.13
N HIS A 55 4.23 6.70 6.24
CA HIS A 55 5.09 7.63 5.51
C HIS A 55 5.23 8.94 6.29
N PRO A 56 6.29 9.71 6.03
CA PRO A 56 6.39 11.04 6.61
C PRO A 56 5.26 11.94 6.12
N ASP A 57 4.85 12.88 6.95
CA ASP A 57 3.75 13.80 6.59
C ASP A 57 4.13 14.74 5.44
N THR A 58 5.42 14.87 5.15
CA THR A 58 5.90 15.68 4.03
C THR A 58 5.82 14.95 2.69
N VAL A 59 5.55 13.64 2.70
CA VAL A 59 5.46 12.80 1.50
C VAL A 59 4.04 12.26 1.42
N ARG A 60 3.40 12.43 0.27
CA ARG A 60 2.06 11.86 0.05
C ARG A 60 2.16 10.68 -0.89
N PRO A 61 1.70 9.49 -0.47
CA PRO A 61 1.65 8.36 -1.39
C PRO A 61 0.59 8.61 -2.46
N ASP A 62 1.01 8.49 -3.72
CA ASP A 62 0.10 8.64 -4.84
C ASP A 62 -0.58 7.31 -5.10
N PRO A 63 -1.93 7.24 -5.03
CA PRO A 63 -2.64 5.99 -5.30
C PRO A 63 -2.35 5.42 -6.69
N GLN A 64 -2.09 6.27 -7.68
CA GLN A 64 -1.78 5.80 -9.03
C GLN A 64 -0.43 5.10 -9.09
N ILE A 65 0.55 5.59 -8.36
CA ILE A 65 1.87 4.95 -8.29
C ILE A 65 1.75 3.59 -7.61
N ILE A 66 0.99 3.52 -6.53
CA ILE A 66 0.75 2.27 -5.81
C ILE A 66 0.02 1.28 -6.72
N GLU A 67 -0.98 1.74 -7.44
CA GLU A 67 -1.73 0.88 -8.36
C GLU A 67 -0.85 0.33 -9.47
N LYS A 68 0.04 1.15 -10.04
CA LYS A 68 0.97 0.70 -11.07
C LYS A 68 1.93 -0.36 -10.54
N ALA A 69 2.41 -0.17 -9.31
CA ALA A 69 3.28 -1.16 -8.70
C ALA A 69 2.57 -2.49 -8.50
N LEU A 70 1.35 -2.42 -7.99
CA LEU A 70 0.55 -3.62 -7.75
C LEU A 70 0.21 -4.33 -9.06
N ALA A 71 -0.06 -3.59 -10.13
CA ALA A 71 -0.34 -4.17 -11.43
C ALA A 71 0.85 -4.93 -12.01
N ARG A 72 2.07 -4.51 -11.67
CA ARG A 72 3.28 -5.25 -12.09
C ARG A 72 3.43 -6.56 -11.35
N ALA A 73 2.95 -6.62 -10.11
CA ALA A 73 3.06 -7.83 -9.29
C ALA A 73 2.02 -8.87 -9.64
N GLY A 74 0.85 -8.46 -10.14
CA GLY A 74 -0.24 -9.36 -10.47
C GLY A 74 -1.52 -8.59 -10.73
N ASP A 75 -2.65 -9.29 -10.60
CA ASP A 75 -3.97 -8.69 -10.84
C ASP A 75 -4.48 -7.97 -9.59
N PHE A 76 -3.67 -7.11 -9.04
CA PHE A 76 -4.03 -6.35 -7.84
C PHE A 76 -4.49 -4.96 -8.24
N ARG A 77 -5.55 -4.46 -7.60
CA ARG A 77 -6.09 -3.14 -7.89
C ARG A 77 -6.44 -2.41 -6.61
N VAL A 78 -6.18 -1.11 -6.60
CA VAL A 78 -6.63 -0.25 -5.52
C VAL A 78 -8.11 0.05 -5.74
N VAL A 79 -8.94 -0.39 -4.80
CA VAL A 79 -10.39 -0.19 -4.87
C VAL A 79 -10.76 1.14 -4.23
N SER A 80 -10.14 1.47 -3.11
CA SER A 80 -10.40 2.73 -2.43
C SER A 80 -9.15 3.14 -1.66
N SER A 81 -9.06 4.44 -1.37
CA SER A 81 -7.98 4.96 -0.56
C SER A 81 -8.54 5.87 0.51
N ARG A 82 -7.99 5.80 1.72
CA ARG A 82 -8.34 6.69 2.81
C ARG A 82 -7.09 7.22 3.46
N LEU A 83 -6.98 8.54 3.50
CA LEU A 83 -5.98 9.21 4.29
C LEU A 83 -6.48 9.28 5.72
N HIS A 84 -5.73 8.65 6.61
CA HIS A 84 -5.93 8.88 8.02
C HIS A 84 -4.83 9.83 8.48
N PRO A 85 -5.11 11.13 8.55
CA PRO A 85 -4.19 11.99 9.26
C PRO A 85 -4.09 11.47 10.68
N SER A 86 -2.89 11.52 11.22
CA SER A 86 -2.65 11.00 12.56
C SER A 86 -3.59 11.68 13.55
N ASP A 87 -4.59 11.00 13.93
CA ASP A 87 -5.45 11.44 15.00
C ASP A 87 -4.87 11.04 16.32
#